data_d686d7732f38dd23e274b790584493ba
#
_entry.id   d686d7732f38dd23e274b790584493ba
#
_cell.length_a   1.000
_cell.length_b   1.000
_cell.length_c   1.000
_cell.angle_alpha   90.00
_cell.angle_beta   90.00
_cell.angle_gamma   90.00
#
_symmetry.space_group_name_H-M   'P 1'
#
loop_
_entity.id
_entity.type
_entity.pdbx_description
1 polymer ?
#
loop_
_entity_poly.entity_id
_entity_poly.type
_entity_poly.pdbx_seq_one_letter_code
_entity_poly.pdbx_strand_id
1 'polypeptide(L)'
;AVALHACCELHRHLVRDGVGKGVGAFDVAPCCYYRGLGDNYRPLSDNLTLQLTRDDTRLAVTETVTSSARETRQRDRGIAWKLGFDAFRRTVEGDAYRTFKPVPEAWLRAGFADFLGRMAEREGLPLPSTGVASEFEMQGWQRRDEVMRFSIVRHAFRRAIEVWLVLDLACYLEERGYAVALGSFCERHLTPRNLLISARLA
;
A
#
# COMPACT_ATOMS: atom_id res chain seq x y z
N ALA A 1 7.69 27.01 -1.48
CA ALA A 1 6.54 26.13 -1.75
C ALA A 1 6.32 25.20 -0.55
N VAL A 2 5.07 24.95 -0.20
CA VAL A 2 4.70 24.06 0.91
C VAL A 2 3.74 23.00 0.38
N ALA A 3 3.98 21.75 0.74
CA ALA A 3 3.09 20.63 0.39
C ALA A 3 3.05 19.59 1.51
N LEU A 4 1.98 19.61 2.30
CA LEU A 4 1.70 18.59 3.30
C LEU A 4 0.78 17.53 2.69
N HIS A 5 1.20 16.27 2.75
CA HIS A 5 0.46 15.14 2.16
C HIS A 5 0.12 15.32 0.67
N ALA A 6 1.05 15.87 -0.10
CA ALA A 6 0.92 15.94 -1.54
C ALA A 6 0.90 14.52 -2.13
N CYS A 7 -0.29 14.08 -2.53
CA CYS A 7 -0.52 12.74 -3.04
C CYS A 7 -0.13 12.59 -4.51
N CYS A 8 0.08 11.36 -4.94
CA CYS A 8 0.44 11.00 -6.32
C CYS A 8 1.80 11.62 -6.72
N GLU A 9 2.00 11.84 -7.98
CA GLU A 9 3.18 12.52 -8.53
C GLU A 9 3.24 14.03 -8.17
N LEU A 10 2.25 14.58 -7.45
CA LEU A 10 2.16 16.00 -7.17
C LEU A 10 3.39 16.55 -6.42
N HIS A 11 3.88 15.83 -5.40
CA HIS A 11 5.08 16.26 -4.67
C HIS A 11 6.34 16.24 -5.55
N ARG A 12 6.45 15.31 -6.48
CA ARG A 12 7.57 15.23 -7.43
C ARG A 12 7.49 16.38 -8.45
N HIS A 13 6.30 16.63 -9.00
CA HIS A 13 6.05 17.76 -9.89
C HIS A 13 6.31 19.08 -9.19
N LEU A 14 5.82 19.24 -7.94
CA LEU A 14 6.06 20.45 -7.16
C LEU A 14 7.55 20.75 -7.02
N VAL A 15 8.35 19.74 -6.66
CA VAL A 15 9.80 19.88 -6.48
C VAL A 15 10.47 20.19 -7.82
N ARG A 16 10.22 19.37 -8.84
CA ARG A 16 10.85 19.53 -10.17
C ARG A 16 10.50 20.86 -10.83
N ASP A 17 9.22 21.18 -10.88
CA ASP A 17 8.74 22.38 -11.57
C ASP A 17 9.06 23.65 -10.75
N GLY A 18 9.08 23.53 -9.41
CA GLY A 18 9.47 24.62 -8.53
C GLY A 18 10.96 24.98 -8.65
N VAL A 19 11.84 23.98 -8.74
CA VAL A 19 13.25 24.21 -9.05
C VAL A 19 13.40 24.92 -10.40
N GLY A 20 12.72 24.43 -11.44
CA GLY A 20 12.76 25.06 -12.77
C GLY A 20 12.23 26.49 -12.81
N LYS A 21 11.41 26.89 -11.82
CA LYS A 21 10.88 28.26 -11.65
C LYS A 21 11.63 29.11 -10.62
N GLY A 22 12.73 28.62 -10.07
CA GLY A 22 13.56 29.36 -9.10
C GLY A 22 12.89 29.53 -7.72
N VAL A 23 12.07 28.58 -7.27
CA VAL A 23 11.46 28.61 -5.93
C VAL A 23 12.55 28.52 -4.87
N GLY A 24 12.73 29.53 -4.05
CA GLY A 24 13.82 29.62 -3.06
C GLY A 24 13.67 28.72 -1.84
N ALA A 25 12.48 28.15 -1.58
CA ALA A 25 12.24 27.31 -0.40
C ALA A 25 11.17 26.27 -0.62
N PHE A 26 11.40 25.05 -0.08
CA PHE A 26 10.45 23.95 -0.07
C PHE A 26 10.27 23.39 1.34
N ASP A 27 9.03 23.09 1.73
CA ASP A 27 8.67 22.27 2.87
C ASP A 27 7.67 21.22 2.39
N VAL A 28 8.12 19.97 2.27
CA VAL A 28 7.37 18.90 1.61
C VAL A 28 7.28 17.65 2.50
N ALA A 29 6.06 17.22 2.78
CA ALA A 29 5.78 15.95 3.43
C ALA A 29 5.09 15.00 2.41
N PRO A 30 5.83 14.15 1.69
CA PRO A 30 5.26 13.24 0.72
C PRO A 30 4.51 12.10 1.40
N CYS A 31 3.49 11.53 0.75
CA CYS A 31 2.69 10.48 1.38
C CYS A 31 2.35 9.28 0.48
N CYS A 32 1.82 9.49 -0.69
CA CYS A 32 1.32 8.42 -1.56
C CYS A 32 2.25 8.20 -2.75
N TYR A 33 3.36 7.53 -2.53
CA TYR A 33 4.45 7.39 -3.51
C TYR A 33 4.07 6.58 -4.77
N TYR A 34 3.10 5.65 -4.68
CA TYR A 34 2.77 4.72 -5.77
C TYR A 34 1.68 5.23 -6.72
N ARG A 35 0.93 6.26 -6.32
CA ARG A 35 -0.18 6.78 -7.14
C ARG A 35 0.35 7.64 -8.28
N GLY A 36 -0.14 7.41 -9.48
CA GLY A 36 0.31 8.13 -10.68
C GLY A 36 1.58 7.57 -11.30
N LEU A 37 2.25 6.59 -10.66
CA LEU A 37 3.37 5.88 -11.27
C LEU A 37 2.90 4.91 -12.35
N GLY A 38 3.73 4.73 -13.39
CA GLY A 38 3.69 3.56 -14.26
C GLY A 38 4.16 2.29 -13.50
N ASP A 39 4.72 1.32 -14.22
CA ASP A 39 5.14 0.05 -13.63
C ASP A 39 6.34 0.20 -12.68
N ASN A 40 7.23 1.14 -12.96
CA ASN A 40 8.45 1.37 -12.20
C ASN A 40 8.58 2.81 -11.72
N TYR A 41 9.16 2.96 -10.54
CA TYR A 41 9.58 4.25 -10.01
C TYR A 41 10.86 4.71 -10.72
N ARG A 42 10.89 5.94 -11.21
CA ARG A 42 12.08 6.57 -11.78
C ARG A 42 12.56 7.66 -10.83
N PRO A 43 13.74 7.52 -10.22
CA PRO A 43 14.29 8.56 -9.36
C PRO A 43 14.38 9.92 -10.07
N LEU A 44 14.25 10.99 -9.31
CA LEU A 44 14.54 12.36 -9.78
C LEU A 44 16.04 12.68 -9.68
N SER A 45 16.69 12.17 -8.64
CA SER A 45 18.12 12.29 -8.44
C SER A 45 18.89 11.40 -9.43
N ASP A 46 19.95 11.95 -10.01
CA ASP A 46 20.83 11.22 -10.93
C ASP A 46 21.76 10.24 -10.21
N ASN A 47 21.91 10.38 -8.88
CA ASN A 47 22.82 9.58 -8.07
C ASN A 47 22.19 8.30 -7.50
N LEU A 48 20.89 8.06 -7.71
CA LEU A 48 20.20 6.89 -7.18
C LEU A 48 20.01 5.81 -8.24
N THR A 49 20.49 4.60 -7.92
CA THR A 49 20.50 3.46 -8.83
C THR A 49 19.52 2.36 -8.50
N LEU A 50 18.95 2.36 -7.28
CA LEU A 50 17.97 1.34 -6.87
C LEU A 50 16.69 1.46 -7.70
N GLN A 51 16.31 0.36 -8.32
CA GLN A 51 15.08 0.29 -9.08
C GLN A 51 13.96 -0.28 -8.20
N LEU A 52 12.87 0.45 -8.11
CA LEU A 52 11.67 0.05 -7.39
C LEU A 52 10.51 -0.09 -8.36
N THR A 53 9.73 -1.14 -8.19
CA THR A 53 8.44 -1.28 -8.88
C THR A 53 7.38 -0.42 -8.19
N ARG A 54 6.25 -0.24 -8.86
CA ARG A 54 5.07 0.39 -8.26
C ARG A 54 4.62 -0.32 -6.98
N ASP A 55 4.70 -1.65 -6.94
CA ASP A 55 4.30 -2.42 -5.77
C ASP A 55 5.28 -2.26 -4.60
N ASP A 56 6.57 -2.07 -4.87
CA ASP A 56 7.55 -1.73 -3.83
C ASP A 56 7.24 -0.35 -3.22
N THR A 57 6.95 0.65 -4.05
CA THR A 57 6.57 1.98 -3.54
C THR A 57 5.24 1.95 -2.78
N ARG A 58 4.30 1.07 -3.16
CA ARG A 58 3.06 0.85 -2.44
C ARG A 58 3.31 0.26 -1.05
N LEU A 59 4.33 -0.59 -0.90
CA LEU A 59 4.68 -1.16 0.40
C LEU A 59 5.00 -0.08 1.42
N ALA A 60 5.70 1.00 1.05
CA ALA A 60 6.03 2.12 1.92
C ALA A 60 4.80 2.74 2.61
N VAL A 61 3.62 2.65 2.01
CA VAL A 61 2.38 3.28 2.51
C VAL A 61 1.36 2.30 3.10
N THR A 62 1.71 1.04 3.29
CA THR A 62 0.78 0.02 3.81
C THR A 62 0.60 0.06 5.32
N GLU A 63 1.35 0.89 6.05
CA GLU A 63 1.20 1.01 7.49
C GLU A 63 -0.10 1.72 7.89
N THR A 64 -0.86 1.07 8.77
CA THR A 64 -2.08 1.62 9.37
C THR A 64 -1.89 1.65 10.89
N VAL A 65 -1.49 2.80 11.43
CA VAL A 65 -1.28 2.96 12.88
C VAL A 65 -2.59 3.29 13.60
N THR A 66 -3.57 3.79 12.86
CA THR A 66 -4.83 4.32 13.40
C THR A 66 -6.02 3.38 13.32
N SER A 67 -5.83 2.14 12.85
CA SER A 67 -6.93 1.18 12.76
C SER A 67 -7.36 0.68 14.14
N SER A 68 -8.64 0.84 14.45
CA SER A 68 -9.25 0.25 15.63
C SER A 68 -9.19 -1.28 15.60
N ALA A 69 -9.28 -1.93 16.76
CA ALA A 69 -9.35 -3.39 16.86
C ALA A 69 -10.54 -3.97 16.05
N ARG A 70 -11.64 -3.21 15.91
CA ARG A 70 -12.81 -3.61 15.11
C ARG A 70 -12.46 -3.62 13.62
N GLU A 71 -11.84 -2.56 13.11
CA GLU A 71 -11.43 -2.44 11.70
C GLU A 71 -10.38 -3.50 11.34
N THR A 72 -9.46 -3.78 12.27
CA THR A 72 -8.46 -4.85 12.09
C THR A 72 -9.15 -6.20 11.95
N ARG A 73 -10.06 -6.56 12.85
CA ARG A 73 -10.81 -7.83 12.75
C ARG A 73 -11.64 -7.93 11.47
N GLN A 74 -12.27 -6.83 11.05
CA GLN A 74 -13.06 -6.81 9.82
C GLN A 74 -12.19 -7.00 8.57
N ARG A 75 -11.03 -6.36 8.53
CA ARG A 75 -10.04 -6.54 7.47
C ARG A 75 -9.51 -7.97 7.42
N ASP A 76 -9.16 -8.53 8.57
CA ASP A 76 -8.64 -9.89 8.69
C ASP A 76 -9.66 -10.93 8.21
N ARG A 77 -10.94 -10.77 8.63
CA ARG A 77 -12.06 -11.56 8.13
C ARG A 77 -12.17 -11.44 6.61
N GLY A 78 -12.13 -10.23 6.07
CA GLY A 78 -12.22 -10.00 4.63
C GLY A 78 -11.10 -10.68 3.83
N ILE A 79 -9.88 -10.73 4.38
CA ILE A 79 -8.75 -11.45 3.79
C ILE A 79 -9.00 -12.97 3.86
N ALA A 80 -9.29 -13.49 5.05
CA ALA A 80 -9.51 -14.92 5.28
C ALA A 80 -10.64 -15.45 4.39
N TRP A 81 -11.76 -14.76 4.33
CA TRP A 81 -12.91 -15.19 3.54
C TRP A 81 -12.66 -15.16 2.03
N LYS A 82 -11.91 -14.19 1.52
CA LYS A 82 -11.49 -14.19 0.11
C LYS A 82 -10.55 -15.35 -0.20
N LEU A 83 -9.64 -15.68 0.70
CA LEU A 83 -8.74 -16.81 0.55
C LEU A 83 -9.49 -18.15 0.65
N GLY A 84 -10.50 -18.25 1.52
CA GLY A 84 -11.40 -19.42 1.59
C GLY A 84 -12.21 -19.59 0.31
N PHE A 85 -12.74 -18.50 -0.25
CA PHE A 85 -13.39 -18.54 -1.56
C PHE A 85 -12.41 -18.94 -2.67
N ASP A 86 -11.18 -18.45 -2.67
CA ASP A 86 -10.17 -18.86 -3.67
C ASP A 86 -9.85 -20.35 -3.55
N ALA A 87 -9.79 -20.88 -2.33
CA ALA A 87 -9.63 -22.31 -2.12
C ALA A 87 -10.79 -23.12 -2.76
N PHE A 88 -12.04 -22.69 -2.51
CA PHE A 88 -13.21 -23.30 -3.17
C PHE A 88 -13.15 -23.18 -4.69
N ARG A 89 -12.87 -21.98 -5.22
CA ARG A 89 -12.76 -21.76 -6.66
C ARG A 89 -11.75 -22.72 -7.31
N ARG A 90 -10.60 -22.92 -6.67
CA ARG A 90 -9.54 -23.81 -7.19
C ARG A 90 -9.99 -25.27 -7.28
N THR A 91 -10.91 -25.72 -6.45
CA THR A 91 -11.47 -27.08 -6.59
C THR A 91 -12.36 -27.22 -7.83
N VAL A 92 -12.88 -26.11 -8.37
CA VAL A 92 -13.78 -26.09 -9.55
C VAL A 92 -13.03 -25.76 -10.84
N GLU A 93 -12.17 -24.72 -10.81
CA GLU A 93 -11.51 -24.15 -11.99
C GLU A 93 -10.02 -24.51 -12.10
N GLY A 94 -9.42 -25.14 -11.06
CA GLY A 94 -7.98 -25.39 -10.99
C GLY A 94 -7.18 -24.23 -10.41
N ASP A 95 -5.85 -24.39 -10.35
CA ASP A 95 -4.93 -23.56 -9.58
C ASP A 95 -4.52 -22.21 -10.21
N ALA A 96 -5.06 -21.87 -11.38
CA ALA A 96 -4.71 -20.62 -12.05
C ALA A 96 -4.99 -19.41 -11.16
N TYR A 97 -4.03 -18.47 -11.11
CA TYR A 97 -4.20 -17.21 -10.37
C TYR A 97 -5.31 -16.36 -11.00
N ARG A 98 -6.21 -15.88 -10.16
CA ARG A 98 -7.29 -14.97 -10.56
C ARG A 98 -7.50 -13.89 -9.53
N THR A 99 -7.66 -12.66 -9.98
CA THR A 99 -8.04 -11.53 -9.12
C THR A 99 -9.55 -11.41 -9.03
N PHE A 100 -10.05 -10.97 -7.88
CA PHE A 100 -11.49 -10.73 -7.68
C PHE A 100 -11.78 -9.24 -7.60
N LYS A 101 -12.94 -8.84 -8.10
CA LYS A 101 -13.47 -7.50 -7.89
C LYS A 101 -13.62 -7.23 -6.38
N PRO A 102 -13.56 -5.96 -5.94
CA PRO A 102 -13.83 -5.60 -4.55
C PRO A 102 -15.13 -6.22 -4.06
N VAL A 103 -15.11 -6.73 -2.84
CA VAL A 103 -16.27 -7.35 -2.20
C VAL A 103 -17.04 -6.28 -1.43
N PRO A 104 -18.38 -6.20 -1.59
CA PRO A 104 -19.20 -5.32 -0.77
C PRO A 104 -19.05 -5.65 0.72
N GLU A 105 -18.88 -4.63 1.56
CA GLU A 105 -18.72 -4.80 3.01
C GLU A 105 -19.90 -5.54 3.67
N ALA A 106 -21.10 -5.32 3.14
CA ALA A 106 -22.32 -5.99 3.62
C ALA A 106 -22.22 -7.52 3.54
N TRP A 107 -21.48 -8.07 2.57
CA TRP A 107 -21.30 -9.51 2.43
C TRP A 107 -20.42 -10.13 3.53
N LEU A 108 -19.61 -9.30 4.18
CA LEU A 108 -18.75 -9.72 5.30
C LEU A 108 -19.47 -9.67 6.67
N ARG A 109 -20.74 -9.28 6.71
CA ARG A 109 -21.53 -9.17 7.94
C ARG A 109 -22.34 -10.41 8.25
N ALA A 110 -22.73 -11.18 7.23
CA ALA A 110 -23.37 -12.47 7.35
C ALA A 110 -22.36 -13.58 7.71
N GLY A 111 -22.74 -14.83 7.66
CA GLY A 111 -21.80 -15.95 7.82
C GLY A 111 -20.97 -16.21 6.58
N PHE A 112 -19.91 -17.02 6.73
CA PHE A 112 -19.05 -17.38 5.60
C PHE A 112 -19.81 -18.18 4.53
N ALA A 113 -20.77 -19.03 4.90
CA ALA A 113 -21.57 -19.78 3.93
C ALA A 113 -22.37 -18.86 3.00
N ASP A 114 -23.00 -17.80 3.53
CA ASP A 114 -23.68 -16.78 2.70
C ASP A 114 -22.69 -16.03 1.80
N PHE A 115 -21.56 -15.64 2.34
CA PHE A 115 -20.49 -15.01 1.57
C PHE A 115 -20.00 -15.91 0.42
N LEU A 116 -19.75 -17.18 0.70
CA LEU A 116 -19.28 -18.16 -0.26
C LEU A 116 -20.29 -18.34 -1.41
N GLY A 117 -21.58 -18.47 -1.09
CA GLY A 117 -22.65 -18.57 -2.07
C GLY A 117 -22.73 -17.34 -2.98
N ARG A 118 -22.73 -16.15 -2.41
CA ARG A 118 -22.75 -14.88 -3.19
C ARG A 118 -21.53 -14.71 -4.07
N MET A 119 -20.37 -15.15 -3.59
CA MET A 119 -19.16 -15.10 -4.40
C MET A 119 -19.21 -16.10 -5.54
N ALA A 120 -19.70 -17.33 -5.30
CA ALA A 120 -19.88 -18.35 -6.34
C ALA A 120 -20.84 -17.86 -7.42
N GLU A 121 -22.00 -17.32 -7.04
CA GLU A 121 -22.98 -16.74 -7.96
C GLU A 121 -22.37 -15.61 -8.80
N ARG A 122 -21.69 -14.66 -8.15
CA ARG A 122 -21.06 -13.51 -8.84
C ARG A 122 -19.99 -13.91 -9.84
N GLU A 123 -19.22 -14.95 -9.54
CA GLU A 123 -18.12 -15.42 -10.39
C GLU A 123 -18.58 -16.51 -11.39
N GLY A 124 -19.88 -16.86 -11.40
CA GLY A 124 -20.44 -17.86 -12.31
C GLY A 124 -20.04 -19.29 -11.99
N LEU A 125 -19.72 -19.59 -10.73
CA LEU A 125 -19.35 -20.91 -10.26
C LEU A 125 -20.58 -21.69 -9.76
N PRO A 126 -20.54 -23.04 -9.74
CA PRO A 126 -21.56 -23.84 -9.09
C PRO A 126 -21.66 -23.47 -7.60
N LEU A 127 -22.88 -23.53 -7.07
CA LEU A 127 -23.09 -23.28 -5.65
C LEU A 127 -22.40 -24.38 -4.81
N PRO A 128 -21.75 -24.00 -3.71
CA PRO A 128 -21.08 -24.97 -2.85
C PRO A 128 -22.10 -25.94 -2.21
N SER A 129 -21.72 -27.19 -2.08
CA SER A 129 -22.54 -28.21 -1.40
C SER A 129 -22.77 -27.83 0.06
N THR A 130 -23.88 -28.29 0.62
CA THR A 130 -24.22 -28.10 2.04
C THR A 130 -23.11 -28.72 2.91
N GLY A 131 -22.58 -27.95 3.86
CA GLY A 131 -21.59 -28.43 4.83
C GLY A 131 -20.12 -28.18 4.51
N VAL A 132 -19.77 -27.87 3.25
CA VAL A 132 -18.35 -27.60 2.90
C VAL A 132 -17.85 -26.20 3.31
N ALA A 133 -18.74 -25.28 3.61
CA ALA A 133 -18.38 -23.91 3.89
C ALA A 133 -17.41 -23.78 5.08
N SER A 134 -17.59 -24.55 6.15
CA SER A 134 -16.71 -24.52 7.33
C SER A 134 -15.27 -24.95 7.01
N GLU A 135 -15.10 -25.90 6.10
CA GLU A 135 -13.78 -26.35 5.68
C GLU A 135 -13.05 -25.23 4.92
N PHE A 136 -13.70 -24.61 3.95
CA PHE A 136 -13.10 -23.50 3.21
C PHE A 136 -12.89 -22.26 4.06
N GLU A 137 -13.74 -22.00 5.05
CA GLU A 137 -13.49 -20.93 6.01
C GLU A 137 -12.22 -21.20 6.82
N MET A 138 -12.04 -22.42 7.32
CA MET A 138 -10.83 -22.82 8.05
C MET A 138 -9.58 -22.71 7.17
N GLN A 139 -9.62 -23.20 5.95
CA GLN A 139 -8.52 -23.05 4.98
C GLN A 139 -8.20 -21.57 4.72
N GLY A 140 -9.22 -20.74 4.61
CA GLY A 140 -9.06 -19.30 4.44
C GLY A 140 -8.32 -18.64 5.60
N TRP A 141 -8.63 -18.99 6.84
CA TRP A 141 -7.94 -18.50 8.02
C TRP A 141 -6.49 -18.99 8.10
N GLN A 142 -6.25 -20.27 7.83
CA GLN A 142 -4.90 -20.84 7.78
C GLN A 142 -4.03 -20.11 6.73
N ARG A 143 -4.57 -19.94 5.53
CA ARG A 143 -3.88 -19.23 4.46
C ARG A 143 -3.63 -17.76 4.77
N ARG A 144 -4.58 -17.10 5.46
CA ARG A 144 -4.41 -15.72 5.94
C ARG A 144 -3.22 -15.63 6.91
N ASP A 145 -3.07 -16.60 7.82
CA ASP A 145 -1.98 -16.61 8.79
C ASP A 145 -0.62 -16.83 8.10
N GLU A 146 -0.57 -17.65 7.05
CA GLU A 146 0.62 -17.80 6.21
C GLU A 146 0.98 -16.48 5.51
N VAL A 147 0.01 -15.83 4.86
CA VAL A 147 0.20 -14.53 4.19
C VAL A 147 0.68 -13.48 5.19
N MET A 148 0.13 -13.47 6.41
CA MET A 148 0.57 -12.53 7.45
C MET A 148 2.01 -12.78 7.90
N ARG A 149 2.45 -14.03 8.01
CA ARG A 149 3.86 -14.36 8.31
C ARG A 149 4.81 -13.87 7.21
N PHE A 150 4.48 -14.10 5.94
CA PHE A 150 5.27 -13.55 4.82
C PHE A 150 5.26 -12.02 4.79
N SER A 151 4.15 -11.39 5.19
CA SER A 151 4.06 -9.94 5.22
C SER A 151 4.94 -9.30 6.29
N ILE A 152 5.32 -10.01 7.38
CA ILE A 152 6.25 -9.49 8.38
C ILE A 152 7.60 -9.14 7.75
N VAL A 153 8.16 -10.04 6.94
CA VAL A 153 9.43 -9.82 6.25
C VAL A 153 9.32 -8.61 5.31
N ARG A 154 8.28 -8.56 4.50
CA ARG A 154 8.04 -7.41 3.62
C ARG A 154 7.89 -6.10 4.39
N HIS A 155 7.18 -6.14 5.51
CA HIS A 155 6.93 -4.96 6.33
C HIS A 155 8.18 -4.43 7.03
N ALA A 156 9.22 -5.25 7.23
CA ALA A 156 10.51 -4.78 7.74
C ALA A 156 11.15 -3.73 6.81
N PHE A 157 10.91 -3.83 5.51
CA PHE A 157 11.46 -2.90 4.52
C PHE A 157 10.65 -1.63 4.29
N ARG A 158 9.43 -1.54 4.84
CA ARG A 158 8.53 -0.39 4.60
C ARG A 158 9.20 0.96 4.86
N ARG A 159 9.78 1.10 6.05
CA ARG A 159 10.39 2.38 6.44
C ARG A 159 11.66 2.66 5.65
N ALA A 160 12.45 1.65 5.35
CA ALA A 160 13.63 1.79 4.51
C ALA A 160 13.27 2.29 3.11
N ILE A 161 12.25 1.71 2.48
CA ILE A 161 11.75 2.15 1.18
C ILE A 161 11.19 3.59 1.26
N GLU A 162 10.41 3.90 2.29
CA GLU A 162 9.89 5.25 2.50
C GLU A 162 11.01 6.29 2.63
N VAL A 163 12.01 6.01 3.45
CA VAL A 163 13.18 6.88 3.61
C VAL A 163 13.92 7.05 2.30
N TRP A 164 14.12 5.96 1.55
CA TRP A 164 14.78 6.03 0.25
C TRP A 164 14.01 6.92 -0.75
N LEU A 165 12.69 6.82 -0.79
CA LEU A 165 11.83 7.66 -1.63
C LEU A 165 11.90 9.14 -1.24
N VAL A 166 12.05 9.43 0.05
CA VAL A 166 12.25 10.80 0.55
C VAL A 166 13.65 11.31 0.21
N LEU A 167 14.66 10.44 0.32
CA LEU A 167 16.03 10.75 -0.07
C LEU A 167 16.16 11.07 -1.57
N ASP A 168 15.38 10.44 -2.44
CA ASP A 168 15.37 10.80 -3.86
C ASP A 168 15.04 12.28 -4.07
N LEU A 169 14.02 12.78 -3.40
CA LEU A 169 13.63 14.19 -3.48
C LEU A 169 14.68 15.11 -2.83
N ALA A 170 15.26 14.69 -1.71
CA ALA A 170 16.28 15.44 -1.00
C ALA A 170 17.56 15.57 -1.83
N CYS A 171 18.10 14.47 -2.35
CA CYS A 171 19.29 14.47 -3.22
C CYS A 171 19.04 15.29 -4.48
N TYR A 172 17.87 15.15 -5.10
CA TYR A 172 17.51 15.97 -6.27
C TYR A 172 17.59 17.48 -5.97
N LEU A 173 17.14 17.91 -4.77
CA LEU A 173 17.22 19.32 -4.36
C LEU A 173 18.67 19.73 -4.07
N GLU A 174 19.47 18.89 -3.40
CA GLU A 174 20.88 19.16 -3.14
C GLU A 174 21.69 19.28 -4.44
N GLU A 175 21.44 18.41 -5.42
CA GLU A 175 22.06 18.47 -6.77
C GLU A 175 21.77 19.80 -7.48
N ARG A 176 20.75 20.55 -7.04
CA ARG A 176 20.33 21.84 -7.61
C ARG A 176 20.62 23.02 -6.71
N GLY A 177 21.52 22.84 -5.74
CA GLY A 177 22.06 23.91 -4.90
C GLY A 177 21.20 24.30 -3.72
N TYR A 178 20.28 23.45 -3.27
CA TYR A 178 19.54 23.69 -2.04
C TYR A 178 20.25 23.06 -0.84
N ALA A 179 20.28 23.77 0.28
CA ALA A 179 20.59 23.20 1.58
C ALA A 179 19.35 22.45 2.08
N VAL A 180 19.47 21.13 2.30
CA VAL A 180 18.35 20.25 2.63
C VAL A 180 18.47 19.73 4.05
N ALA A 181 17.35 19.75 4.79
CA ALA A 181 17.19 19.10 6.09
C ALA A 181 16.05 18.10 6.02
N LEU A 182 16.28 16.90 6.56
CA LEU A 182 15.27 15.86 6.71
C LEU A 182 14.91 15.70 8.18
N GLY A 183 13.62 15.63 8.48
CA GLY A 183 13.11 15.48 9.82
C GLY A 183 11.74 14.80 9.87
N SER A 184 11.19 14.75 11.07
CA SER A 184 9.79 14.37 11.29
C SER A 184 9.02 15.60 11.78
N PHE A 185 7.85 15.87 11.19
CA PHE A 185 7.02 17.01 11.60
C PHE A 185 6.04 16.66 12.73
N CYS A 186 5.84 15.38 13.03
CA CYS A 186 5.04 14.90 14.14
C CYS A 186 5.45 13.49 14.54
N GLU A 187 4.89 12.99 15.64
CA GLU A 187 5.12 11.63 16.09
C GLU A 187 4.44 10.60 15.16
N ARG A 188 5.08 9.42 15.04
CA ARG A 188 4.63 8.37 14.13
C ARG A 188 3.24 7.81 14.45
N HIS A 189 2.81 7.87 15.71
CA HIS A 189 1.48 7.39 16.10
C HIS A 189 0.35 8.29 15.60
N LEU A 190 0.62 9.57 15.27
CA LEU A 190 -0.34 10.48 14.67
C LEU A 190 -0.49 10.23 13.17
N THR A 191 0.62 10.04 12.50
CA THR A 191 0.67 9.57 11.11
C THR A 191 1.98 8.84 10.82
N PRO A 192 1.93 7.66 10.19
CA PRO A 192 3.16 6.96 9.81
C PRO A 192 3.94 7.69 8.70
N ARG A 193 3.33 8.65 7.98
CA ARG A 193 3.96 9.46 6.92
C ARG A 193 4.37 10.80 7.49
N ASN A 194 5.27 10.78 8.44
CA ASN A 194 5.70 11.95 9.21
C ASN A 194 7.02 12.57 8.75
N LEU A 195 7.57 12.11 7.62
CA LEU A 195 8.81 12.68 7.12
C LEU A 195 8.56 14.04 6.45
N LEU A 196 9.47 14.97 6.72
CA LEU A 196 9.47 16.31 6.15
C LEU A 196 10.83 16.59 5.50
N ILE A 197 10.79 17.11 4.30
CA ILE A 197 11.91 17.68 3.58
C ILE A 197 11.78 19.18 3.69
N SER A 198 12.78 19.84 4.31
CA SER A 198 12.90 21.29 4.32
C SER A 198 14.13 21.68 3.51
N ALA A 199 13.95 22.44 2.44
CA ALA A 199 15.03 22.85 1.56
C ALA A 199 15.02 24.37 1.36
N ARG A 200 16.20 24.98 1.32
CA ARG A 200 16.40 26.42 1.11
C ARG A 200 17.50 26.59 0.07
N LEU A 201 17.26 27.43 -0.92
CA LEU A 201 18.29 27.75 -1.91
C LEU A 201 19.47 28.41 -1.19
N ALA A 202 20.67 27.88 -1.43
CA ALA A 202 21.91 28.32 -0.81
C ALA A 202 22.39 29.67 -1.37
#